data_9cc2061c4dbe2219b7c07310f42a8dbf
#
_entry.id   9cc2061c4dbe2219b7c07310f42a8dbf
#
_cell.length_a   1.000
_cell.length_b   1.000
_cell.length_c   1.000
_cell.angle_alpha   90.00
_cell.angle_beta   90.00
_cell.angle_gamma   90.00
#
_symmetry.space_group_name_H-M   'P 1'
#
loop_
_entity.id
_entity.type
_entity.pdbx_description
1 polymer ?
#
loop_
_entity_poly.entity_id
_entity_poly.type
_entity_poly.pdbx_seq_one_letter_code
_entity_poly.pdbx_strand_id
1 'polypeptide(L)'
;MSAKTSLHHGLVVGTFGRQYLVELREREVLTCFPRGKRSTLACGDRVEVARTAPGQGVVEAIDPRSALLYRSDQFRQKLIAANVTQIVIVLAVVPSFYEELLNRCIAAAENQRLALVIALNKFDLAGESTAAMDRLTLYSDLGYRVIPLSAKRDISPLRPALSGQASVLIGQSGMGKSTIINALVPGAGATTAEISAALDSGRHTTTHARLYHLDAGADLIDSPGMQEFGLHHLTQQDIAEAFIEFRPLLGHCRFHNCRHLVEPGCAIAMSEAEGKVDVRRLEAYRKLVREIDSGKRF
;
A
#
# COMPACT_ATOMS: atom_id res chain seq x y z
N MET A 1 7.70 -11.45 45.05
CA MET A 1 7.99 -10.13 44.47
C MET A 1 8.01 -10.29 42.96
N SER A 2 6.95 -9.85 42.26
CA SER A 2 6.88 -9.93 40.82
C SER A 2 7.85 -8.89 40.24
N ALA A 3 8.89 -9.37 39.57
CA ALA A 3 9.81 -8.46 38.86
C ALA A 3 8.98 -7.65 37.86
N LYS A 4 8.96 -6.32 38.00
CA LYS A 4 8.39 -5.43 36.99
C LYS A 4 9.13 -5.72 35.67
N THR A 5 8.47 -6.44 34.76
CA THR A 5 9.01 -6.66 33.43
C THR A 5 9.17 -5.29 32.76
N SER A 6 10.40 -4.90 32.46
CA SER A 6 10.66 -3.63 31.77
C SER A 6 10.08 -3.71 30.36
N LEU A 7 9.21 -2.76 30.03
CA LEU A 7 8.68 -2.60 28.68
C LEU A 7 9.63 -1.77 27.82
N HIS A 8 9.79 -2.18 26.60
CA HIS A 8 10.64 -1.52 25.60
C HIS A 8 9.78 -1.09 24.40
N HIS A 9 9.94 0.14 23.94
CA HIS A 9 9.31 0.57 22.69
C HIS A 9 10.09 0.03 21.49
N GLY A 10 9.36 -0.45 20.49
CA GLY A 10 9.93 -1.00 19.28
C GLY A 10 9.07 -0.75 18.03
N LEU A 11 9.65 -1.01 16.87
CA LEU A 11 9.03 -0.91 15.56
C LEU A 11 8.93 -2.30 14.95
N VAL A 12 7.76 -2.70 14.47
CA VAL A 12 7.58 -3.97 13.75
C VAL A 12 8.18 -3.82 12.35
N VAL A 13 9.37 -4.42 12.16
CA VAL A 13 10.11 -4.37 10.88
C VAL A 13 9.91 -5.62 10.01
N GLY A 14 9.23 -6.63 10.52
CA GLY A 14 8.92 -7.83 9.75
C GLY A 14 7.75 -8.62 10.32
N THR A 15 6.95 -9.24 9.43
CA THR A 15 5.80 -10.08 9.82
C THR A 15 5.90 -11.44 9.17
N PHE A 16 5.88 -12.54 9.95
CA PHE A 16 6.05 -13.92 9.50
C PHE A 16 4.98 -14.81 10.15
N GLY A 17 3.76 -14.73 9.63
CA GLY A 17 2.63 -15.44 10.24
C GLY A 17 2.33 -14.92 11.65
N ARG A 18 2.71 -15.67 12.68
CA ARG A 18 2.55 -15.28 14.10
C ARG A 18 3.84 -14.82 14.75
N GLN A 19 4.91 -14.73 14.01
CA GLN A 19 6.19 -14.19 14.45
C GLN A 19 6.38 -12.79 13.87
N TYR A 20 6.94 -11.89 14.66
CA TYR A 20 7.20 -10.51 14.31
C TYR A 20 8.64 -10.17 14.64
N LEU A 21 9.32 -9.53 13.70
CA LEU A 21 10.60 -8.91 14.00
C LEU A 21 10.31 -7.51 14.51
N VAL A 22 10.75 -7.23 15.74
CA VAL A 22 10.59 -5.91 16.36
C VAL A 22 11.97 -5.32 16.58
N GLU A 23 12.23 -4.20 15.94
CA GLU A 23 13.44 -3.43 16.12
C GLU A 23 13.27 -2.51 17.33
N LEU A 24 14.15 -2.65 18.30
CA LEU A 24 14.26 -1.78 19.46
C LEU A 24 15.25 -0.62 19.19
N ARG A 25 15.52 0.19 20.20
CA ARG A 25 16.60 1.19 20.15
C ARG A 25 17.93 0.51 19.80
N GLU A 26 18.83 1.27 19.18
CA GLU A 26 20.16 0.78 18.74
C GLU A 26 20.12 -0.33 17.69
N ARG A 27 18.97 -0.46 16.99
CA ARG A 27 18.74 -1.46 15.94
C ARG A 27 18.83 -2.93 16.38
N GLU A 28 18.69 -3.17 17.66
CA GLU A 28 18.52 -4.54 18.15
C GLU A 28 17.18 -5.11 17.69
N VAL A 29 17.19 -6.29 17.08
CA VAL A 29 16.00 -6.94 16.57
C VAL A 29 15.64 -8.14 17.44
N LEU A 30 14.41 -8.16 17.94
CA LEU A 30 13.84 -9.27 18.67
C LEU A 30 12.83 -10.03 17.82
N THR A 31 12.81 -11.36 17.98
CA THR A 31 11.69 -12.18 17.51
C THR A 31 10.58 -12.15 18.55
N CYS A 32 9.46 -11.55 18.19
CA CYS A 32 8.34 -11.34 19.09
C CYS A 32 7.11 -12.14 18.69
N PHE A 33 6.28 -12.43 19.69
CA PHE A 33 4.98 -13.06 19.52
C PHE A 33 3.89 -12.15 20.09
N PRO A 34 2.66 -12.16 19.53
CA PRO A 34 1.57 -11.38 20.08
C PRO A 34 1.05 -12.04 21.34
N ARG A 35 0.57 -11.23 22.29
CA ARG A 35 -0.16 -11.74 23.44
C ARG A 35 -1.55 -12.22 23.00
N GLY A 36 -1.81 -13.51 23.07
CA GLY A 36 -3.10 -14.12 22.73
C GLY A 36 -3.18 -14.77 21.35
N LYS A 37 -4.42 -15.19 20.98
CA LYS A 37 -4.66 -16.04 19.79
C LYS A 37 -4.78 -15.24 18.48
N ARG A 38 -5.23 -13.99 18.52
CA ARG A 38 -5.42 -13.15 17.32
C ARG A 38 -4.25 -12.19 17.16
N SER A 39 -3.65 -12.20 15.99
CA SER A 39 -2.64 -11.23 15.63
C SER A 39 -3.31 -10.06 14.91
N THR A 40 -3.10 -8.87 15.44
CA THR A 40 -3.55 -7.60 14.86
C THR A 40 -2.37 -6.70 14.51
N LEU A 41 -1.15 -7.27 14.45
CA LEU A 41 0.08 -6.55 14.16
C LEU A 41 0.33 -6.45 12.65
N ALA A 42 0.80 -5.28 12.24
CA ALA A 42 1.25 -5.01 10.88
C ALA A 42 2.71 -4.53 10.87
N CYS A 43 3.38 -4.69 9.75
CA CYS A 43 4.69 -4.05 9.53
C CYS A 43 4.53 -2.53 9.61
N GLY A 44 5.42 -1.85 10.35
CA GLY A 44 5.31 -0.41 10.66
C GLY A 44 4.58 -0.08 11.97
N ASP A 45 4.02 -1.08 12.69
CA ASP A 45 3.45 -0.82 14.02
C ASP A 45 4.52 -0.40 15.02
N ARG A 46 4.20 0.58 15.85
CA ARG A 46 4.95 0.91 17.05
C ARG A 46 4.33 0.13 18.21
N VAL A 47 5.18 -0.50 19.02
CA VAL A 47 4.73 -1.47 20.01
C VAL A 47 5.52 -1.37 21.30
N GLU A 48 4.89 -1.81 22.40
CA GLU A 48 5.57 -2.10 23.65
C GLU A 48 5.88 -3.60 23.75
N VAL A 49 7.11 -3.95 24.05
CA VAL A 49 7.61 -5.31 24.11
C VAL A 49 8.18 -5.62 25.49
N ALA A 50 7.77 -6.76 26.04
CA ALA A 50 8.42 -7.38 27.20
C ALA A 50 9.43 -8.43 26.70
N ARG A 51 10.71 -8.35 27.14
CA ARG A 51 11.69 -9.40 26.85
C ARG A 51 11.38 -10.67 27.63
N THR A 52 11.46 -11.79 26.97
CA THR A 52 11.21 -13.13 27.56
C THR A 52 12.45 -13.99 27.63
N ALA A 53 13.34 -13.83 26.65
CA ALA A 53 14.63 -14.53 26.55
C ALA A 53 15.60 -13.70 25.69
N PRO A 54 16.90 -14.03 25.63
CA PRO A 54 17.81 -13.40 24.68
C PRO A 54 17.28 -13.48 23.25
N GLY A 55 17.15 -12.34 22.56
CA GLY A 55 16.63 -12.23 21.20
C GLY A 55 15.12 -12.47 21.05
N GLN A 56 14.37 -12.63 22.15
CA GLN A 56 12.93 -12.93 22.11
C GLN A 56 12.10 -11.97 22.98
N GLY A 57 10.85 -11.75 22.58
CA GLY A 57 9.93 -10.91 23.32
C GLY A 57 8.46 -11.23 23.04
N VAL A 58 7.59 -10.61 23.84
CA VAL A 58 6.14 -10.62 23.65
C VAL A 58 5.68 -9.18 23.46
N VAL A 59 4.86 -8.96 22.45
CA VAL A 59 4.21 -7.67 22.24
C VAL A 59 3.06 -7.54 23.24
N GLU A 60 3.15 -6.56 24.12
CA GLU A 60 2.18 -6.27 25.17
C GLU A 60 1.12 -5.27 24.71
N ALA A 61 1.52 -4.25 23.95
CA ALA A 61 0.62 -3.22 23.45
C ALA A 61 1.03 -2.73 22.04
N ILE A 62 0.06 -2.17 21.32
CA ILE A 62 0.25 -1.49 20.06
C ILE A 62 -0.08 -0.02 20.28
N ASP A 63 0.83 0.87 19.90
CA ASP A 63 0.60 2.31 19.96
C ASP A 63 -0.50 2.75 18.99
N PRO A 64 -1.17 3.89 19.20
CA PRO A 64 -2.15 4.44 18.27
C PRO A 64 -1.55 4.59 16.87
N ARG A 65 -2.26 4.07 15.88
CA ARG A 65 -1.85 4.13 14.47
C ARG A 65 -2.30 5.44 13.83
N SER A 66 -1.43 6.04 13.02
CA SER A 66 -1.79 7.19 12.17
C SER A 66 -2.48 6.75 10.88
N ALA A 67 -2.11 5.58 10.35
CA ALA A 67 -2.70 4.97 9.16
C ALA A 67 -2.62 3.45 9.25
N LEU A 68 -3.57 2.76 8.62
CA LEU A 68 -3.58 1.31 8.54
C LEU A 68 -4.06 0.86 7.15
N LEU A 69 -3.15 0.27 6.41
CA LEU A 69 -3.48 -0.35 5.13
C LEU A 69 -3.77 -1.84 5.34
N TYR A 70 -4.88 -2.27 4.77
CA TYR A 70 -5.27 -3.67 4.81
C TYR A 70 -5.80 -4.15 3.46
N ARG A 71 -5.60 -5.42 3.22
CA ARG A 71 -6.24 -6.15 2.15
C ARG A 71 -7.49 -6.80 2.73
N SER A 72 -8.64 -6.45 2.20
CA SER A 72 -9.86 -7.18 2.51
C SER A 72 -10.35 -7.91 1.26
N ASP A 73 -10.51 -9.21 1.36
CA ASP A 73 -11.38 -9.99 0.50
C ASP A 73 -12.75 -10.13 1.18
N GLN A 74 -13.68 -10.80 0.53
CA GLN A 74 -15.04 -11.00 1.06
C GLN A 74 -15.08 -11.72 2.43
N PHE A 75 -14.00 -12.40 2.82
CA PHE A 75 -13.98 -13.28 4.00
C PHE A 75 -12.92 -12.90 5.04
N ARG A 76 -11.87 -12.17 4.67
CA ARG A 76 -10.73 -11.90 5.55
C ARG A 76 -10.15 -10.51 5.34
N GLN A 77 -9.80 -9.88 6.45
CA GLN A 77 -8.95 -8.70 6.44
C GLN A 77 -7.52 -9.13 6.80
N LYS A 78 -6.57 -8.80 5.95
CA LYS A 78 -5.15 -8.99 6.22
C LYS A 78 -4.49 -7.62 6.29
N LEU A 79 -3.84 -7.35 7.42
CA LEU A 79 -3.08 -6.13 7.61
C LEU A 79 -1.85 -6.15 6.70
N ILE A 80 -1.56 -5.02 6.08
CA ILE A 80 -0.47 -4.83 5.13
C ILE A 80 0.65 -4.04 5.77
N ALA A 81 0.34 -2.81 6.17
CA ALA A 81 1.28 -1.87 6.75
C ALA A 81 0.55 -0.90 7.67
N ALA A 82 1.22 -0.46 8.71
CA ALA A 82 0.75 0.57 9.63
C ALA A 82 1.68 1.78 9.61
N ASN A 83 1.14 2.94 9.99
CA ASN A 83 1.87 4.19 10.14
C ASN A 83 2.62 4.65 8.87
N VAL A 84 2.14 4.23 7.71
CA VAL A 84 2.66 4.71 6.41
C VAL A 84 2.17 6.12 6.14
N THR A 85 2.99 6.89 5.44
CA THR A 85 2.65 8.25 5.00
C THR A 85 2.45 8.32 3.50
N GLN A 86 2.91 7.28 2.78
CA GLN A 86 2.91 7.27 1.32
C GLN A 86 2.68 5.88 0.74
N ILE A 87 1.93 5.82 -0.36
CA ILE A 87 1.85 4.66 -1.24
C ILE A 87 2.71 4.93 -2.49
N VAL A 88 3.62 4.02 -2.80
CA VAL A 88 4.34 4.01 -4.08
C VAL A 88 3.79 2.85 -4.91
N ILE A 89 2.97 3.17 -5.90
CA ILE A 89 2.48 2.16 -6.84
C ILE A 89 3.50 1.98 -7.97
N VAL A 90 4.00 0.76 -8.10
CA VAL A 90 4.96 0.37 -9.13
C VAL A 90 4.22 -0.21 -10.32
N LEU A 91 4.27 0.49 -11.42
CA LEU A 91 3.82 0.07 -12.73
C LEU A 91 5.04 -0.20 -13.60
N ALA A 92 4.88 -0.86 -14.73
CA ALA A 92 5.96 -1.05 -15.69
C ALA A 92 5.44 -0.83 -17.12
N VAL A 93 6.36 -0.44 -17.99
CA VAL A 93 6.09 -0.37 -19.43
C VAL A 93 5.74 -1.77 -19.95
N VAL A 94 6.49 -2.79 -19.51
CA VAL A 94 6.27 -4.21 -19.83
C VAL A 94 6.44 -5.07 -18.56
N PRO A 95 5.50 -5.99 -18.25
CA PRO A 95 4.19 -6.19 -18.89
C PRO A 95 3.28 -4.99 -18.69
N SER A 96 2.28 -4.83 -19.55
CA SER A 96 1.32 -3.74 -19.44
C SER A 96 0.60 -3.77 -18.08
N PHE A 97 0.41 -2.60 -17.48
CA PHE A 97 -0.26 -2.46 -16.19
C PHE A 97 -1.78 -2.34 -16.34
N TYR A 98 -2.50 -2.73 -15.30
CA TYR A 98 -3.95 -2.55 -15.20
C TYR A 98 -4.27 -1.31 -14.36
N GLU A 99 -5.01 -0.36 -14.93
CA GLU A 99 -5.42 0.86 -14.25
C GLU A 99 -6.36 0.60 -13.06
N GLU A 100 -6.96 -0.57 -13.01
CA GLU A 100 -7.83 -0.98 -11.90
C GLU A 100 -7.08 -0.96 -10.56
N LEU A 101 -5.89 -1.55 -10.50
CA LEU A 101 -5.09 -1.52 -9.28
C LEU A 101 -4.64 -0.10 -8.94
N LEU A 102 -4.28 0.72 -9.95
CA LEU A 102 -3.92 2.11 -9.76
C LEU A 102 -5.09 2.89 -9.13
N ASN A 103 -6.29 2.77 -9.68
CA ASN A 103 -7.49 3.44 -9.15
C ASN A 103 -7.85 2.98 -7.72
N ARG A 104 -7.64 1.70 -7.39
CA ARG A 104 -7.80 1.19 -6.03
C ARG A 104 -6.80 1.80 -5.07
N CYS A 105 -5.54 1.88 -5.47
CA CYS A 105 -4.49 2.50 -4.65
C CYS A 105 -4.75 3.99 -4.43
N ILE A 106 -5.22 4.69 -5.46
CA ILE A 106 -5.65 6.09 -5.34
C ILE A 106 -6.77 6.21 -4.32
N ALA A 107 -7.84 5.42 -4.46
CA ALA A 107 -8.97 5.47 -3.53
C ALA A 107 -8.57 5.20 -2.08
N ALA A 108 -7.66 4.26 -1.85
CA ALA A 108 -7.15 3.97 -0.51
C ALA A 108 -6.28 5.11 0.04
N ALA A 109 -5.39 5.68 -0.80
CA ALA A 109 -4.52 6.78 -0.40
C ALA A 109 -5.34 8.02 -0.04
N GLU A 110 -6.28 8.40 -0.90
CA GLU A 110 -7.15 9.56 -0.69
C GLU A 110 -8.03 9.42 0.55
N ASN A 111 -8.61 8.22 0.79
CA ASN A 111 -9.42 7.95 1.97
C ASN A 111 -8.63 8.10 3.27
N GLN A 112 -7.36 7.68 3.28
CA GLN A 112 -6.49 7.79 4.46
C GLN A 112 -5.57 9.03 4.44
N ARG A 113 -5.73 9.92 3.47
CA ARG A 113 -4.92 11.14 3.29
C ARG A 113 -3.42 10.85 3.21
N LEU A 114 -3.07 9.76 2.52
CA LEU A 114 -1.69 9.38 2.25
C LEU A 114 -1.21 10.01 0.94
N ALA A 115 0.07 10.36 0.87
CA ALA A 115 0.67 10.69 -0.42
C ALA A 115 0.66 9.48 -1.35
N LEU A 116 0.55 9.72 -2.67
CA LEU A 116 0.64 8.68 -3.68
C LEU A 116 1.68 9.07 -4.74
N VAL A 117 2.55 8.13 -5.05
CA VAL A 117 3.53 8.23 -6.14
C VAL A 117 3.33 7.07 -7.10
N ILE A 118 3.28 7.38 -8.38
CA ILE A 118 3.21 6.41 -9.47
C ILE A 118 4.61 6.26 -10.05
N ALA A 119 5.28 5.13 -9.78
CA ALA A 119 6.58 4.81 -10.31
C ALA A 119 6.44 3.95 -11.57
N LEU A 120 6.66 4.54 -12.75
CA LEU A 120 6.63 3.83 -14.03
C LEU A 120 8.03 3.27 -14.32
N ASN A 121 8.21 2.00 -13.97
CA ASN A 121 9.49 1.28 -14.12
C ASN A 121 9.71 0.71 -15.51
N LYS A 122 10.95 0.30 -15.78
CA LYS A 122 11.43 -0.24 -17.06
C LYS A 122 11.27 0.77 -18.20
N PHE A 123 11.38 2.05 -17.91
CA PHE A 123 11.22 3.13 -18.87
C PHE A 123 12.33 3.18 -19.92
N ASP A 124 13.39 2.40 -19.74
CA ASP A 124 14.45 2.16 -20.71
C ASP A 124 14.02 1.30 -21.92
N LEU A 125 12.84 0.71 -21.89
CA LEU A 125 12.24 -0.05 -23.00
C LEU A 125 11.51 0.92 -23.94
N ALA A 126 12.27 1.59 -24.81
CA ALA A 126 11.85 2.78 -25.57
C ALA A 126 10.61 2.61 -26.46
N GLY A 127 10.37 1.41 -27.01
CA GLY A 127 9.27 1.19 -27.95
C GLY A 127 7.85 1.33 -27.36
N GLU A 128 7.71 1.13 -26.07
CA GLU A 128 6.40 1.10 -25.39
C GLU A 128 6.26 2.19 -24.32
N SER A 129 7.32 2.95 -24.04
CA SER A 129 7.37 3.95 -22.96
C SER A 129 6.42 5.12 -23.21
N THR A 130 6.29 5.60 -24.45
CA THR A 130 5.40 6.70 -24.81
C THR A 130 3.94 6.31 -24.55
N ALA A 131 3.49 5.17 -25.06
CA ALA A 131 2.12 4.69 -24.86
C ALA A 131 1.78 4.47 -23.36
N ALA A 132 2.74 4.00 -22.57
CA ALA A 132 2.56 3.85 -21.14
C ALA A 132 2.45 5.21 -20.42
N MET A 133 3.25 6.21 -20.82
CA MET A 133 3.16 7.58 -20.30
C MET A 133 1.83 8.25 -20.67
N ASP A 134 1.40 8.13 -21.93
CA ASP A 134 0.15 8.72 -22.42
C ASP A 134 -1.04 8.23 -21.58
N ARG A 135 -1.05 6.95 -21.21
CA ARG A 135 -2.07 6.41 -20.30
C ARG A 135 -2.04 7.04 -18.91
N LEU A 136 -0.86 7.47 -18.44
CA LEU A 136 -0.67 8.08 -17.12
C LEU A 136 -0.83 9.61 -17.11
N THR A 137 -0.95 10.25 -18.28
CA THR A 137 -1.18 11.71 -18.39
C THR A 137 -2.40 12.14 -17.59
N LEU A 138 -3.51 11.41 -17.71
CA LEU A 138 -4.72 11.65 -16.91
C LEU A 138 -4.43 11.79 -15.41
N TYR A 139 -3.60 10.90 -14.87
CA TYR A 139 -3.28 10.90 -13.45
C TYR A 139 -2.33 12.05 -13.07
N SER A 140 -1.43 12.43 -13.99
CA SER A 140 -0.59 13.62 -13.81
C SER A 140 -1.43 14.89 -13.81
N ASP A 141 -2.41 14.99 -14.71
CA ASP A 141 -3.33 16.15 -14.82
C ASP A 141 -4.22 16.27 -13.57
N LEU A 142 -4.55 15.16 -12.93
CA LEU A 142 -5.21 15.12 -11.62
C LEU A 142 -4.27 15.49 -10.46
N GLY A 143 -2.98 15.73 -10.72
CA GLY A 143 -2.01 16.15 -9.70
C GLY A 143 -1.23 15.02 -9.03
N TYR A 144 -1.38 13.76 -9.46
CA TYR A 144 -0.58 12.65 -8.93
C TYR A 144 0.82 12.67 -9.52
N ARG A 145 1.81 12.44 -8.67
CA ARG A 145 3.22 12.44 -9.10
C ARG A 145 3.54 11.16 -9.86
N VAL A 146 3.81 11.28 -11.16
CA VAL A 146 4.28 10.17 -12.01
C VAL A 146 5.80 10.30 -12.19
N ILE A 147 6.53 9.23 -11.89
CA ILE A 147 8.00 9.17 -11.97
C ILE A 147 8.40 8.04 -12.93
N PRO A 148 8.80 8.36 -14.16
CA PRO A 148 9.41 7.37 -15.05
C PRO A 148 10.82 7.04 -14.54
N LEU A 149 11.16 5.73 -14.49
CA LEU A 149 12.46 5.26 -14.04
C LEU A 149 12.83 3.89 -14.65
N SER A 150 14.08 3.54 -14.56
CA SER A 150 14.57 2.18 -14.81
C SER A 150 15.37 1.70 -13.60
N ALA A 151 14.73 0.92 -12.73
CA ALA A 151 15.37 0.45 -11.50
C ALA A 151 16.66 -0.36 -11.72
N LYS A 152 16.85 -0.93 -12.93
CA LYS A 152 18.09 -1.62 -13.30
C LYS A 152 19.22 -0.69 -13.69
N ARG A 153 18.90 0.52 -14.22
CA ARG A 153 19.88 1.48 -14.71
C ARG A 153 20.10 2.64 -13.76
N ASP A 154 19.00 3.26 -13.36
CA ASP A 154 19.01 4.44 -12.48
C ASP A 154 17.74 4.51 -11.64
N ILE A 155 17.90 4.39 -10.33
CA ILE A 155 16.85 4.52 -9.31
C ILE A 155 16.76 5.93 -8.73
N SER A 156 17.72 6.81 -9.05
CA SER A 156 17.84 8.14 -8.45
C SER A 156 16.57 9.01 -8.57
N PRO A 157 15.75 8.93 -9.66
CA PRO A 157 14.54 9.74 -9.78
C PRO A 157 13.51 9.47 -8.67
N LEU A 158 13.52 8.27 -8.07
CA LEU A 158 12.58 7.91 -7.01
C LEU A 158 13.02 8.42 -5.62
N ARG A 159 14.32 8.55 -5.37
CA ARG A 159 14.87 8.90 -4.04
C ARG A 159 14.28 10.17 -3.43
N PRO A 160 14.13 11.31 -4.16
CA PRO A 160 13.54 12.53 -3.61
C PRO A 160 12.08 12.37 -3.17
N ALA A 161 11.34 11.46 -3.80
CA ALA A 161 9.94 11.19 -3.43
C ALA A 161 9.83 10.34 -2.17
N LEU A 162 10.87 9.58 -1.81
CA LEU A 162 10.92 8.73 -0.62
C LEU A 162 11.44 9.45 0.62
N SER A 163 12.19 10.54 0.46
CA SER A 163 12.84 11.25 1.57
C SER A 163 11.85 11.67 2.66
N GLY A 164 12.11 11.27 3.90
CA GLY A 164 11.28 11.56 5.07
C GLY A 164 9.91 10.85 5.08
N GLN A 165 9.68 9.89 4.19
CA GLN A 165 8.41 9.17 4.08
C GLN A 165 8.52 7.72 4.59
N ALA A 166 7.45 7.24 5.22
CA ALA A 166 7.21 5.83 5.43
C ALA A 166 6.35 5.30 4.26
N SER A 167 7.01 4.68 3.27
CA SER A 167 6.40 4.30 2.00
C SER A 167 6.10 2.81 1.95
N VAL A 168 4.94 2.43 1.41
CA VAL A 168 4.65 1.05 1.05
C VAL A 168 4.69 0.86 -0.46
N LEU A 169 5.38 -0.20 -0.92
CA LEU A 169 5.42 -0.56 -2.33
C LEU A 169 4.23 -1.46 -2.70
N ILE A 170 3.46 -1.02 -3.68
CA ILE A 170 2.33 -1.75 -4.25
C ILE A 170 2.55 -1.93 -5.75
N GLY A 171 2.09 -3.03 -6.32
CA GLY A 171 2.16 -3.25 -7.76
C GLY A 171 2.02 -4.72 -8.11
N GLN A 172 1.62 -4.99 -9.34
CA GLN A 172 1.43 -6.34 -9.85
C GLN A 172 2.74 -7.13 -9.89
N SER A 173 2.63 -8.44 -10.09
CA SER A 173 3.81 -9.27 -10.34
C SER A 173 4.51 -8.82 -11.62
N GLY A 174 5.84 -8.89 -11.63
CA GLY A 174 6.62 -8.52 -12.81
C GLY A 174 6.86 -7.02 -13.01
N MET A 175 6.27 -6.12 -12.23
CA MET A 175 6.48 -4.66 -12.33
C MET A 175 7.86 -4.21 -11.87
N GLY A 176 8.61 -5.08 -11.17
CA GLY A 176 9.99 -4.79 -10.75
C GLY A 176 10.13 -4.23 -9.34
N LYS A 177 9.16 -4.47 -8.44
CA LYS A 177 9.24 -4.07 -7.02
C LYS A 177 10.54 -4.55 -6.36
N SER A 178 10.86 -5.83 -6.46
CA SER A 178 12.10 -6.38 -5.87
C SER A 178 13.36 -5.75 -6.48
N THR A 179 13.32 -5.38 -7.76
CA THR A 179 14.44 -4.67 -8.41
C THR A 179 14.60 -3.26 -7.81
N ILE A 180 13.50 -2.55 -7.58
CA ILE A 180 13.48 -1.24 -6.90
C ILE A 180 14.06 -1.38 -5.49
N ILE A 181 13.61 -2.37 -4.71
CA ILE A 181 14.09 -2.60 -3.35
C ILE A 181 15.60 -2.85 -3.36
N ASN A 182 16.08 -3.76 -4.20
CA ASN A 182 17.52 -4.09 -4.29
C ASN A 182 18.36 -2.90 -4.75
N ALA A 183 17.83 -2.01 -5.59
CA ALA A 183 18.51 -0.80 -6.02
C ALA A 183 18.55 0.29 -4.93
N LEU A 184 17.54 0.33 -4.06
CA LEU A 184 17.47 1.28 -2.94
C LEU A 184 18.24 0.78 -1.72
N VAL A 185 18.20 -0.54 -1.46
CA VAL A 185 18.77 -1.19 -0.27
C VAL A 185 19.76 -2.28 -0.73
N PRO A 186 21.03 -1.95 -0.88
CA PRO A 186 22.06 -2.95 -1.20
C PRO A 186 22.05 -4.11 -0.21
N GLY A 187 21.97 -5.35 -0.70
CA GLY A 187 21.92 -6.56 0.15
C GLY A 187 20.54 -6.96 0.63
N ALA A 188 19.48 -6.23 0.33
CA ALA A 188 18.11 -6.60 0.72
C ALA A 188 17.71 -8.01 0.23
N GLY A 189 18.10 -8.39 -0.97
CA GLY A 189 17.82 -9.71 -1.55
C GLY A 189 18.53 -10.86 -0.82
N ALA A 190 19.79 -10.66 -0.42
CA ALA A 190 20.54 -11.66 0.36
C ALA A 190 19.88 -11.90 1.72
N THR A 191 19.50 -10.84 2.43
CA THR A 191 18.86 -10.94 3.75
C THR A 191 17.48 -11.59 3.69
N THR A 192 16.71 -11.36 2.62
CA THR A 192 15.38 -12.00 2.42
C THR A 192 15.52 -13.51 2.15
N ALA A 193 16.53 -13.95 1.39
CA ALA A 193 16.77 -15.36 1.10
C ALA A 193 17.20 -16.13 2.36
N GLU A 194 18.08 -15.59 3.18
CA GLU A 194 18.56 -16.23 4.42
C GLU A 194 17.45 -16.37 5.46
N ILE A 195 16.61 -15.35 5.64
CA ILE A 195 15.49 -15.41 6.60
C ILE A 195 14.40 -16.36 6.09
N SER A 196 14.12 -16.39 4.79
CA SER A 196 13.19 -17.36 4.20
C SER A 196 13.69 -18.79 4.38
N ALA A 197 14.97 -19.06 4.17
CA ALA A 197 15.56 -20.39 4.35
C ALA A 197 15.52 -20.85 5.81
N ALA A 198 15.67 -19.96 6.77
CA ALA A 198 15.61 -20.29 8.21
C ALA A 198 14.17 -20.52 8.71
N LEU A 199 13.14 -19.96 8.04
CA LEU A 199 11.73 -20.04 8.45
C LEU A 199 10.91 -21.00 7.57
N ASP A 200 11.44 -21.45 6.43
CA ASP A 200 10.72 -22.23 5.40
C ASP A 200 10.77 -23.75 5.63
N SER A 201 10.64 -24.19 6.89
CA SER A 201 10.40 -25.62 7.18
C SER A 201 8.93 -26.05 6.99
N GLY A 202 8.06 -25.17 6.46
CA GLY A 202 6.64 -25.45 6.23
C GLY A 202 6.11 -24.81 4.96
N ARG A 203 5.77 -25.63 3.97
CA ARG A 203 5.06 -25.31 2.73
C ARG A 203 3.83 -24.42 2.98
N HIS A 204 3.91 -23.13 2.73
CA HIS A 204 2.78 -22.26 2.32
C HIS A 204 3.35 -20.97 1.77
N THR A 205 2.73 -20.43 0.71
CA THR A 205 3.04 -19.15 0.07
C THR A 205 3.04 -18.01 1.11
N THR A 206 4.18 -17.75 1.71
CA THR A 206 4.33 -16.88 2.86
C THR A 206 4.35 -15.43 2.40
N THR A 207 3.27 -14.74 2.63
CA THR A 207 3.20 -13.29 2.48
C THR A 207 3.88 -12.64 3.69
N HIS A 208 5.17 -12.39 3.59
CA HIS A 208 5.93 -11.69 4.63
C HIS A 208 6.04 -10.23 4.23
N ALA A 209 5.65 -9.30 5.11
CA ALA A 209 5.95 -7.89 4.92
C ALA A 209 7.27 -7.57 5.64
N ARG A 210 8.08 -6.71 5.04
CA ARG A 210 9.35 -6.26 5.61
C ARG A 210 9.55 -4.77 5.42
N LEU A 211 10.04 -4.11 6.46
CA LEU A 211 10.45 -2.72 6.46
C LEU A 211 11.97 -2.62 6.27
N TYR A 212 12.37 -1.71 5.42
CA TYR A 212 13.75 -1.34 5.15
C TYR A 212 13.93 0.13 5.48
N HIS A 213 14.94 0.44 6.28
CA HIS A 213 15.37 1.81 6.49
C HIS A 213 16.18 2.28 5.30
N LEU A 214 15.84 3.45 4.78
CA LEU A 214 16.57 4.13 3.73
C LEU A 214 17.32 5.33 4.31
N ASP A 215 18.13 5.96 3.45
CA ASP A 215 18.74 7.25 3.79
C ASP A 215 17.68 8.34 3.97
N ALA A 216 18.10 9.48 4.51
CA ALA A 216 17.26 10.67 4.70
C ALA A 216 15.97 10.44 5.52
N GLY A 217 16.03 9.54 6.52
CA GLY A 217 14.91 9.27 7.43
C GLY A 217 13.69 8.66 6.75
N ALA A 218 13.91 7.92 5.67
CA ALA A 218 12.84 7.25 4.93
C ALA A 218 12.74 5.77 5.29
N ASP A 219 11.53 5.24 5.30
CA ASP A 219 11.24 3.82 5.46
C ASP A 219 10.51 3.28 4.24
N LEU A 220 10.84 2.05 3.86
CA LEU A 220 10.21 1.35 2.74
C LEU A 220 9.67 0.01 3.20
N ILE A 221 8.37 -0.20 3.04
CA ILE A 221 7.71 -1.47 3.37
C ILE A 221 7.43 -2.23 2.08
N ASP A 222 8.02 -3.44 1.98
CA ASP A 222 7.65 -4.42 0.97
C ASP A 222 6.55 -5.32 1.53
N SER A 223 5.44 -5.39 0.82
CA SER A 223 4.36 -6.31 1.15
C SER A 223 4.06 -7.19 -0.07
N PRO A 224 4.62 -8.39 -0.14
CA PRO A 224 4.39 -9.30 -1.25
C PRO A 224 2.94 -9.74 -1.36
N GLY A 225 2.48 -10.01 -2.59
CA GLY A 225 1.14 -10.55 -2.87
C GLY A 225 0.03 -9.50 -2.95
N MET A 226 0.33 -8.21 -3.11
CA MET A 226 -0.66 -7.15 -3.26
C MET A 226 -1.15 -7.00 -4.71
N GLN A 227 -1.64 -8.07 -5.30
CA GLN A 227 -2.33 -8.03 -6.59
C GLN A 227 -3.81 -7.65 -6.44
N GLU A 228 -4.35 -7.83 -5.25
CA GLU A 228 -5.74 -7.53 -4.90
C GLU A 228 -5.78 -6.61 -3.68
N PHE A 229 -5.98 -5.34 -3.93
CA PHE A 229 -6.19 -4.34 -2.89
C PHE A 229 -7.71 -4.15 -2.71
N GLY A 230 -8.30 -4.81 -1.72
CA GLY A 230 -9.73 -4.74 -1.48
C GLY A 230 -10.14 -3.49 -0.73
N LEU A 231 -11.22 -2.84 -1.17
CA LEU A 231 -11.80 -1.64 -0.57
C LEU A 231 -13.15 -1.92 0.12
N HIS A 232 -13.44 -3.16 0.48
CA HIS A 232 -14.73 -3.58 1.04
C HIS A 232 -15.13 -2.89 2.36
N HIS A 233 -14.18 -2.23 3.01
CA HIS A 233 -14.41 -1.44 4.22
C HIS A 233 -14.90 -0.03 3.93
N LEU A 234 -14.74 0.45 2.69
CA LEU A 234 -15.17 1.78 2.30
C LEU A 234 -16.66 1.78 1.96
N THR A 235 -17.30 2.90 2.28
CA THR A 235 -18.64 3.18 1.80
C THR A 235 -18.59 3.71 0.36
N GLN A 236 -19.71 3.72 -0.31
CA GLN A 236 -19.81 4.34 -1.63
C GLN A 236 -19.42 5.82 -1.58
N GLN A 237 -19.80 6.54 -0.52
CA GLN A 237 -19.43 7.94 -0.34
C GLN A 237 -17.92 8.10 -0.20
N ASP A 238 -17.26 7.25 0.60
CA ASP A 238 -15.80 7.27 0.74
C ASP A 238 -15.11 7.09 -0.61
N ILE A 239 -15.63 6.19 -1.46
CA ILE A 239 -15.09 6.00 -2.81
C ILE A 239 -15.35 7.22 -3.68
N ALA A 240 -16.55 7.83 -3.65
CA ALA A 240 -16.83 9.03 -4.43
C ALA A 240 -15.93 10.20 -4.04
N GLU A 241 -15.69 10.40 -2.75
CA GLU A 241 -14.78 11.42 -2.22
C GLU A 241 -13.30 11.14 -2.55
N ALA A 242 -12.93 9.88 -2.74
CA ALA A 242 -11.58 9.47 -3.13
C ALA A 242 -11.27 9.74 -4.62
N PHE A 243 -12.27 9.99 -5.45
CA PHE A 243 -12.08 10.51 -6.80
C PHE A 243 -12.07 12.04 -6.73
N ILE A 244 -10.87 12.62 -6.67
CA ILE A 244 -10.67 14.04 -6.38
C ILE A 244 -11.39 14.97 -7.34
N GLU A 245 -11.50 14.59 -8.60
CA GLU A 245 -12.24 15.27 -9.66
C GLU A 245 -13.77 15.25 -9.45
N PHE A 246 -14.29 14.35 -8.61
CA PHE A 246 -15.70 14.30 -8.28
C PHE A 246 -16.07 15.26 -7.15
N ARG A 247 -15.11 15.61 -6.28
CA ARG A 247 -15.36 16.45 -5.08
C ARG A 247 -16.15 17.73 -5.35
N PRO A 248 -15.81 18.53 -6.38
CA PRO A 248 -16.59 19.74 -6.67
C PRO A 248 -18.00 19.47 -7.23
N LEU A 249 -18.31 18.22 -7.60
CA LEU A 249 -19.57 17.79 -8.19
C LEU A 249 -20.49 17.09 -7.19
N LEU A 250 -19.95 16.66 -6.06
CA LEU A 250 -20.72 15.98 -5.02
C LEU A 250 -21.76 16.94 -4.43
N GLY A 251 -22.99 16.44 -4.24
CA GLY A 251 -24.12 17.22 -3.77
C GLY A 251 -24.87 18.00 -4.86
N HIS A 252 -24.38 18.07 -6.10
CA HIS A 252 -25.02 18.78 -7.22
C HIS A 252 -25.88 17.90 -8.13
N CYS A 253 -26.07 16.63 -7.78
CA CYS A 253 -26.96 15.73 -8.50
C CYS A 253 -28.43 16.06 -8.26
N ARG A 254 -29.29 15.75 -9.23
CA ARG A 254 -30.76 15.91 -9.10
C ARG A 254 -31.33 15.20 -7.86
N PHE A 255 -30.78 14.04 -7.51
CA PHE A 255 -31.22 13.25 -6.35
C PHE A 255 -30.15 13.28 -5.26
N HIS A 256 -30.55 13.55 -4.01
CA HIS A 256 -29.65 13.63 -2.86
C HIS A 256 -28.98 12.27 -2.51
N ASN A 257 -29.60 11.16 -2.89
CA ASN A 257 -29.09 9.80 -2.71
C ASN A 257 -28.46 9.23 -4.00
N CYS A 258 -28.03 10.08 -4.92
CA CYS A 258 -27.42 9.67 -6.18
C CYS A 258 -26.18 8.82 -5.92
N ARG A 259 -26.11 7.68 -6.58
CA ARG A 259 -24.99 6.74 -6.47
C ARG A 259 -23.97 6.92 -7.60
N HIS A 260 -24.23 7.83 -8.54
CA HIS A 260 -23.40 8.13 -9.70
C HIS A 260 -23.18 6.93 -10.63
N LEU A 261 -24.11 5.98 -10.63
CA LEU A 261 -24.07 4.78 -11.48
C LEU A 261 -24.81 4.99 -12.81
N VAL A 262 -26.11 5.23 -12.71
CA VAL A 262 -27.01 5.35 -13.88
C VAL A 262 -28.14 6.38 -13.66
N GLU A 263 -28.14 7.09 -12.55
CA GLU A 263 -29.21 8.00 -12.18
C GLU A 263 -29.32 9.18 -13.13
N PRO A 264 -30.53 9.52 -13.61
CA PRO A 264 -30.74 10.66 -14.48
C PRO A 264 -30.48 11.98 -13.73
N GLY A 265 -29.79 12.93 -14.37
CA GLY A 265 -29.40 14.20 -13.76
C GLY A 265 -28.26 14.05 -12.72
N CYS A 266 -27.42 13.04 -12.88
CA CYS A 266 -26.18 12.88 -12.13
C CYS A 266 -25.17 13.93 -12.60
N ALA A 267 -24.69 14.80 -11.68
CA ALA A 267 -23.72 15.85 -12.00
C ALA A 267 -22.40 15.30 -12.53
N ILE A 268 -21.95 14.14 -12.01
CA ILE A 268 -20.70 13.50 -12.46
C ILE A 268 -20.85 12.97 -13.89
N ALA A 269 -21.98 12.30 -14.21
CA ALA A 269 -22.22 11.80 -15.55
C ALA A 269 -22.41 12.97 -16.57
N MET A 270 -23.00 14.08 -16.15
CA MET A 270 -23.09 15.28 -17.00
C MET A 270 -21.71 15.88 -17.25
N SER A 271 -20.85 15.96 -16.23
CA SER A 271 -19.47 16.46 -16.35
C SER A 271 -18.60 15.54 -17.20
N GLU A 272 -18.85 14.23 -17.19
CA GLU A 272 -18.19 13.29 -18.10
C GLU A 272 -18.61 13.56 -19.56
N ALA A 273 -19.91 13.74 -19.83
CA ALA A 273 -20.40 14.08 -21.17
C ALA A 273 -19.86 15.45 -21.69
N GLU A 274 -19.50 16.37 -20.79
CA GLU A 274 -18.84 17.62 -21.09
C GLU A 274 -17.30 17.52 -21.22
N GLY A 275 -16.73 16.33 -21.02
CA GLY A 275 -15.28 16.08 -21.06
C GLY A 275 -14.49 16.61 -19.87
N LYS A 276 -15.15 17.01 -18.77
CA LYS A 276 -14.53 17.49 -17.53
C LYS A 276 -14.11 16.35 -16.59
N VAL A 277 -14.77 15.22 -16.71
CA VAL A 277 -14.42 13.97 -16.02
C VAL A 277 -14.07 12.96 -17.09
N ASP A 278 -12.92 12.31 -16.97
CA ASP A 278 -12.51 11.25 -17.92
C ASP A 278 -13.38 10.01 -17.76
N VAL A 279 -13.83 9.45 -18.88
CA VAL A 279 -14.71 8.25 -18.91
C VAL A 279 -14.07 7.06 -18.18
N ARG A 280 -12.73 6.87 -18.29
CA ARG A 280 -12.01 5.80 -17.61
C ARG A 280 -12.12 5.91 -16.08
N ARG A 281 -12.13 7.14 -15.56
CA ARG A 281 -12.28 7.40 -14.12
C ARG A 281 -13.70 7.13 -13.66
N LEU A 282 -14.70 7.56 -14.41
CA LEU A 282 -16.10 7.26 -14.07
C LEU A 282 -16.37 5.75 -14.14
N GLU A 283 -15.82 5.05 -15.12
CA GLU A 283 -15.95 3.59 -15.21
C GLU A 283 -15.23 2.87 -14.07
N ALA A 284 -14.03 3.32 -13.70
CA ALA A 284 -13.30 2.80 -12.55
C ALA A 284 -14.09 2.98 -11.25
N TYR A 285 -14.66 4.15 -11.01
CA TYR A 285 -15.55 4.42 -9.89
C TYR A 285 -16.73 3.44 -9.85
N ARG A 286 -17.47 3.34 -10.98
CA ARG A 286 -18.65 2.46 -11.10
C ARG A 286 -18.29 1.00 -10.82
N LYS A 287 -17.11 0.55 -11.27
CA LYS A 287 -16.61 -0.79 -11.02
C LYS A 287 -16.35 -1.03 -9.52
N LEU A 288 -15.67 -0.09 -8.86
CA LEU A 288 -15.39 -0.16 -7.41
C LEU A 288 -16.68 -0.20 -6.58
N VAL A 289 -17.66 0.65 -6.90
CA VAL A 289 -18.94 0.66 -6.18
C VAL A 289 -19.69 -0.65 -6.35
N ARG A 290 -19.75 -1.21 -7.56
CA ARG A 290 -20.41 -2.50 -7.79
C ARG A 290 -19.74 -3.64 -7.02
N GLU A 291 -18.43 -3.60 -6.88
CA GLU A 291 -17.66 -4.60 -6.13
C GLU A 291 -17.99 -4.54 -4.64
N ILE A 292 -17.96 -3.37 -4.01
CA ILE A 292 -18.31 -3.26 -2.59
C ILE A 292 -19.76 -3.66 -2.31
N ASP A 293 -20.69 -3.43 -3.24
CA ASP A 293 -22.07 -3.87 -3.12
C ASP A 293 -22.20 -5.39 -3.21
N SER A 294 -21.45 -6.03 -4.10
CA SER A 294 -21.45 -7.50 -4.22
C SER A 294 -20.91 -8.20 -2.98
N GLY A 295 -19.91 -7.60 -2.32
CA GLY A 295 -19.35 -8.11 -1.07
C GLY A 295 -20.24 -7.95 0.18
N LYS A 296 -21.29 -7.10 0.10
CA LYS A 296 -22.25 -6.88 1.20
C LYS A 296 -23.49 -7.80 1.14
N ARG A 297 -23.60 -8.66 0.15
CA ARG A 297 -24.80 -9.50 -0.07
C ARG A 297 -24.77 -10.87 0.62
N PHE A 298 -23.84 -11.09 1.59
CA PHE A 298 -23.77 -12.34 2.37
C PHE A 298 -23.66 -12.08 3.86
#